data_7b63d1437613cb8b0432a4cb62e7c000
#
_entry.id   7b63d1437613cb8b0432a4cb62e7c000
#
_cell.length_a   1.000
_cell.length_b   1.000
_cell.length_c   1.000
_cell.angle_alpha   90.00
_cell.angle_beta   90.00
_cell.angle_gamma   90.00
#
_symmetry.space_group_name_H-M   'P 1'
#
loop_
_entity.id
_entity.type
_entity.pdbx_description
1 polymer ?
#
loop_
_entity_poly.entity_id
_entity_poly.type
_entity_poly.pdbx_seq_one_letter_code
_entity_poly.pdbx_strand_id
1 'polypeptide(L)'
;MRETAQIRKLSLWIFFLPLIAINLCLFISVNYHLLENTIFSVNQIGRSGFTIPYIDGSVSISRASRTFPQFLIFKPSMIITGILLFYYWNYNNNLICKLRNTNNFKYKFRIFGILSAIFLIIHSIFLGVKFDVQLYKLFRRIVLLLFIIFELIAQGILVYYLYDIKNKISEITNKKVLLAKIILVSLLVIVAIASLPILVTKGNTHFKHALEWNYFVGVITFYLLTFFFWKRTT
;
A
#
# COMPACT_ATOMS: atom_id res chain seq x y z
N MET A 1 -18.44 -17.99 6.08
CA MET A 1 -18.35 -17.00 7.18
C MET A 1 -16.97 -16.87 7.81
N ARG A 2 -16.20 -17.95 8.03
CA ARG A 2 -14.82 -17.85 8.57
C ARG A 2 -13.87 -17.01 7.67
N GLU A 3 -13.95 -17.14 6.36
CA GLU A 3 -13.12 -16.39 5.42
C GLU A 3 -13.41 -14.88 5.45
N THR A 4 -14.66 -14.47 5.54
CA THR A 4 -15.01 -13.04 5.61
C THR A 4 -14.46 -12.37 6.87
N ALA A 5 -14.49 -13.07 8.01
CA ALA A 5 -13.90 -12.60 9.25
C ALA A 5 -12.36 -12.46 9.13
N GLN A 6 -11.70 -13.43 8.50
CA GLN A 6 -10.24 -13.36 8.25
C GLN A 6 -9.90 -12.20 7.30
N ILE A 7 -10.63 -12.04 6.19
CA ILE A 7 -10.44 -10.92 5.25
C ILE A 7 -10.59 -9.58 5.98
N ARG A 8 -11.61 -9.43 6.83
CA ARG A 8 -11.81 -8.20 7.63
C ARG A 8 -10.63 -7.92 8.55
N LYS A 9 -10.17 -8.92 9.30
CA LYS A 9 -9.04 -8.76 10.22
C LYS A 9 -7.76 -8.39 9.48
N LEU A 10 -7.45 -9.10 8.39
CA LEU A 10 -6.28 -8.83 7.58
C LEU A 10 -6.32 -7.42 6.97
N SER A 11 -7.48 -7.01 6.44
CA SER A 11 -7.60 -5.70 5.82
C SER A 11 -7.38 -4.54 6.78
N LEU A 12 -7.76 -4.66 8.06
CA LEU A 12 -7.41 -3.65 9.07
C LEU A 12 -5.90 -3.54 9.27
N TRP A 13 -5.22 -4.67 9.43
CA TRP A 13 -3.77 -4.65 9.62
C TRP A 13 -3.01 -4.15 8.39
N ILE A 14 -3.45 -4.52 7.18
CA ILE A 14 -2.87 -4.02 5.92
C ILE A 14 -3.05 -2.50 5.78
N PHE A 15 -4.11 -1.93 6.36
CA PHE A 15 -4.31 -0.48 6.38
C PHE A 15 -3.46 0.19 7.45
N PHE A 16 -3.60 -0.21 8.72
CA PHE A 16 -3.01 0.51 9.84
C PHE A 16 -1.49 0.32 9.97
N LEU A 17 -0.97 -0.88 9.74
CA LEU A 17 0.44 -1.16 9.95
C LEU A 17 1.36 -0.28 9.07
N PRO A 18 1.20 -0.21 7.74
CA PRO A 18 2.02 0.66 6.91
C PRO A 18 1.73 2.14 7.15
N LEU A 19 0.48 2.52 7.43
CA LEU A 19 0.12 3.90 7.71
C LEU A 19 0.86 4.42 8.96
N ILE A 20 0.81 3.68 10.05
CA ILE A 20 1.49 4.04 11.30
C ILE A 20 3.00 4.05 11.10
N ALA A 21 3.56 3.01 10.47
CA ALA A 21 5.00 2.90 10.26
C ALA A 21 5.58 4.07 9.46
N ILE A 22 4.92 4.46 8.36
CA ILE A 22 5.39 5.56 7.50
C ILE A 22 5.28 6.91 8.24
N ASN A 23 4.19 7.15 8.97
CA ASN A 23 4.04 8.38 9.74
C ASN A 23 5.00 8.45 10.94
N LEU A 24 5.33 7.33 11.59
CA LEU A 24 6.40 7.28 12.59
C LEU A 24 7.78 7.58 11.96
N CYS A 25 8.07 7.04 10.79
CA CYS A 25 9.29 7.38 10.07
C CYS A 25 9.37 8.88 9.73
N LEU A 26 8.25 9.47 9.32
CA LEU A 26 8.14 10.91 9.08
C LEU A 26 8.39 11.69 10.38
N PHE A 27 7.72 11.32 11.46
CA PHE A 27 7.88 11.96 12.76
C PHE A 27 9.33 11.98 13.22
N ILE A 28 10.02 10.84 13.16
CA ILE A 28 11.44 10.73 13.50
C ILE A 28 12.30 11.56 12.55
N SER A 29 11.98 11.58 11.25
CA SER A 29 12.73 12.36 10.26
C SER A 29 12.65 13.88 10.50
N VAL A 30 11.53 14.36 11.02
CA VAL A 30 11.29 15.77 11.32
C VAL A 30 11.86 16.16 12.70
N ASN A 31 11.74 15.25 13.66
CA ASN A 31 12.13 15.48 15.06
C ASN A 31 13.42 14.72 15.42
N TYR A 32 14.39 14.65 14.51
CA TYR A 32 15.62 13.89 14.71
C TYR A 32 16.42 14.33 15.96
N HIS A 33 16.29 15.59 16.38
CA HIS A 33 16.93 16.13 17.57
C HIS A 33 16.49 15.45 18.87
N LEU A 34 15.29 14.82 18.91
CA LEU A 34 14.84 14.03 20.06
C LEU A 34 15.69 12.77 20.29
N LEU A 35 16.42 12.35 19.27
CA LEU A 35 17.30 11.17 19.32
C LEU A 35 18.77 11.54 19.55
N GLU A 36 19.11 12.84 19.62
CA GLU A 36 20.46 13.30 19.94
C GLU A 36 20.88 12.75 21.32
N ASN A 37 22.15 12.35 21.41
CA ASN A 37 22.73 11.73 22.62
C ASN A 37 22.13 10.37 23.01
N THR A 38 21.40 9.71 22.14
CA THR A 38 20.93 8.32 22.30
C THR A 38 21.68 7.37 21.38
N ILE A 39 21.51 6.05 21.58
CA ILE A 39 22.03 5.02 20.68
C ILE A 39 21.39 5.10 19.27
N PHE A 40 20.28 5.82 19.11
CA PHE A 40 19.56 6.06 17.88
C PHE A 40 19.89 7.42 17.25
N SER A 41 20.93 8.10 17.73
CA SER A 41 21.34 9.39 17.18
C SER A 41 21.69 9.25 15.67
N VAL A 42 21.28 10.22 14.89
CA VAL A 42 21.41 10.21 13.44
C VAL A 42 22.38 11.31 13.01
N ASN A 43 23.45 10.94 12.33
CA ASN A 43 24.39 11.91 11.74
C ASN A 43 23.80 12.63 10.51
N GLN A 44 22.63 12.22 10.04
CA GLN A 44 21.96 12.83 8.90
C GLN A 44 20.83 13.73 9.38
N ILE A 45 20.91 14.96 8.96
CA ILE A 45 19.95 16.01 9.24
C ILE A 45 18.62 15.64 8.55
N GLY A 46 17.61 15.30 9.37
CA GLY A 46 16.22 15.36 8.94
C GLY A 46 15.82 16.82 8.72
N ARG A 47 14.61 17.08 8.26
CA ARG A 47 14.09 18.45 8.24
C ARG A 47 13.61 18.80 9.63
N SER A 48 14.16 19.86 10.20
CA SER A 48 13.62 20.49 11.41
C SER A 48 12.41 21.35 11.03
N GLY A 49 11.34 21.21 11.78
CA GLY A 49 10.13 21.99 11.60
C GLY A 49 8.91 21.16 11.15
N PHE A 50 7.73 21.70 11.39
CA PHE A 50 6.47 21.06 11.05
C PHE A 50 6.31 20.92 9.54
N THR A 51 6.04 19.71 9.06
CA THR A 51 5.79 19.43 7.65
C THR A 51 4.56 18.51 7.52
N ILE A 52 3.76 18.77 6.49
CA ILE A 52 2.63 17.91 6.08
C ILE A 52 2.88 17.48 4.63
N PRO A 53 3.70 16.44 4.39
CA PRO A 53 4.13 16.08 3.03
C PRO A 53 2.98 15.64 2.11
N TYR A 54 1.83 15.34 2.67
CA TYR A 54 0.58 15.14 1.92
C TYR A 54 0.12 16.39 1.16
N ILE A 55 0.49 17.58 1.64
CA ILE A 55 0.11 18.87 1.07
C ILE A 55 1.32 19.57 0.47
N ASP A 56 2.40 19.70 1.25
CA ASP A 56 3.59 20.48 0.87
C ASP A 56 4.62 19.70 0.04
N GLY A 57 4.54 18.36 0.06
CA GLY A 57 5.49 17.50 -0.66
C GLY A 57 6.94 17.69 -0.24
N SER A 58 7.19 18.16 0.96
CA SER A 58 8.52 18.54 1.46
C SER A 58 9.49 17.36 1.50
N VAL A 59 8.99 16.14 1.75
CA VAL A 59 9.77 14.92 1.83
C VAL A 59 9.03 13.75 1.17
N SER A 60 9.75 12.85 0.47
CA SER A 60 9.18 11.61 -0.05
C SER A 60 9.11 10.53 1.03
N ILE A 61 8.19 9.56 0.88
CA ILE A 61 8.11 8.39 1.77
C ILE A 61 9.45 7.67 1.82
N SER A 62 10.06 7.43 0.66
CA SER A 62 11.36 6.78 0.55
C SER A 62 12.48 7.53 1.28
N ARG A 63 12.44 8.87 1.31
CA ARG A 63 13.43 9.69 2.00
C ARG A 63 13.23 9.67 3.51
N ALA A 64 11.99 9.72 3.97
CA ALA A 64 11.64 9.64 5.38
C ALA A 64 11.97 8.27 6.01
N SER A 65 12.00 7.19 5.19
CA SER A 65 12.04 5.81 5.70
C SER A 65 13.39 5.09 5.51
N ARG A 66 14.34 5.66 4.77
CA ARG A 66 15.58 4.96 4.37
C ARG A 66 16.77 5.14 5.30
N THR A 67 16.71 6.11 6.21
CA THR A 67 17.79 6.43 7.14
C THR A 67 17.66 5.63 8.44
N PHE A 68 18.75 5.53 9.23
CA PHE A 68 18.69 5.00 10.58
C PHE A 68 18.13 6.09 11.50
N PRO A 69 17.28 5.76 12.48
CA PRO A 69 16.72 4.45 12.81
C PRO A 69 15.39 4.13 12.06
N GLN A 70 14.88 5.01 11.20
CA GLN A 70 13.57 4.88 10.55
C GLN A 70 13.41 3.56 9.80
N PHE A 71 14.47 3.07 9.13
CA PHE A 71 14.39 1.81 8.40
C PHE A 71 14.12 0.59 9.29
N LEU A 72 14.45 0.67 10.60
CA LEU A 72 14.15 -0.40 11.57
C LEU A 72 12.63 -0.53 11.82
N ILE A 73 11.88 0.54 11.59
CA ILE A 73 10.42 0.54 11.68
C ILE A 73 9.81 0.19 10.32
N PHE A 74 10.30 0.83 9.26
CA PHE A 74 9.75 0.69 7.91
C PHE A 74 9.87 -0.74 7.37
N LYS A 75 11.09 -1.30 7.37
CA LYS A 75 11.34 -2.61 6.73
C LYS A 75 10.50 -3.74 7.33
N PRO A 76 10.50 -3.96 8.65
CA PRO A 76 9.67 -5.01 9.24
C PRO A 76 8.18 -4.80 8.97
N SER A 77 7.70 -3.55 9.09
CA SER A 77 6.28 -3.23 8.87
C SER A 77 5.85 -3.53 7.43
N MET A 78 6.67 -3.18 6.43
CA MET A 78 6.35 -3.45 5.03
C MET A 78 6.46 -4.94 4.69
N ILE A 79 7.43 -5.65 5.25
CA ILE A 79 7.56 -7.11 5.07
C ILE A 79 6.34 -7.82 5.66
N ILE A 80 5.92 -7.45 6.88
CA ILE A 80 4.72 -8.00 7.49
C ILE A 80 3.49 -7.66 6.63
N THR A 81 3.38 -6.43 6.15
CA THR A 81 2.28 -6.03 5.24
C THR A 81 2.27 -6.89 3.98
N GLY A 82 3.41 -7.16 3.37
CA GLY A 82 3.52 -8.06 2.21
C GLY A 82 3.04 -9.49 2.52
N ILE A 83 3.39 -10.02 3.68
CA ILE A 83 2.91 -11.34 4.14
C ILE A 83 1.39 -11.31 4.35
N LEU A 84 0.84 -10.26 4.97
CA LEU A 84 -0.60 -10.10 5.15
C LEU A 84 -1.34 -9.99 3.82
N LEU A 85 -0.77 -9.28 2.83
CA LEU A 85 -1.28 -9.20 1.46
C LEU A 85 -1.37 -10.57 0.80
N PHE A 86 -0.33 -11.39 0.94
CA PHE A 86 -0.32 -12.75 0.42
C PHE A 86 -1.50 -13.57 0.96
N TYR A 87 -1.76 -13.53 2.27
CA TYR A 87 -2.91 -14.20 2.88
C TYR A 87 -4.24 -13.58 2.44
N TYR A 88 -4.31 -12.25 2.37
CA TYR A 88 -5.51 -11.53 1.95
C TYR A 88 -5.97 -11.95 0.54
N TRP A 89 -5.06 -12.00 -0.42
CA TRP A 89 -5.37 -12.39 -1.79
C TRP A 89 -5.79 -13.86 -1.89
N ASN A 90 -5.17 -14.75 -1.11
CA ASN A 90 -5.56 -16.15 -1.05
C ASN A 90 -6.95 -16.35 -0.43
N TYR A 91 -7.27 -15.68 0.67
CA TYR A 91 -8.61 -15.78 1.27
C TYR A 91 -9.70 -15.22 0.36
N ASN A 92 -9.47 -14.10 -0.33
CA ASN A 92 -10.42 -13.58 -1.32
C ASN A 92 -10.63 -14.56 -2.47
N ASN A 93 -9.57 -15.20 -2.98
CA ASN A 93 -9.70 -16.23 -4.02
C ASN A 93 -10.57 -17.40 -3.55
N ASN A 94 -10.31 -17.93 -2.36
CA ASN A 94 -11.05 -19.06 -1.81
C ASN A 94 -12.53 -18.70 -1.60
N LEU A 95 -12.81 -17.48 -1.10
CA LEU A 95 -14.17 -17.01 -0.92
C LEU A 95 -14.93 -16.90 -2.25
N ILE A 96 -14.32 -16.32 -3.29
CA ILE A 96 -14.97 -16.18 -4.60
C ILE A 96 -15.17 -17.54 -5.25
N CYS A 97 -14.21 -18.48 -5.14
CA CYS A 97 -14.38 -19.85 -5.60
C CYS A 97 -15.61 -20.52 -4.98
N LYS A 98 -15.79 -20.40 -3.66
CA LYS A 98 -16.95 -20.95 -2.96
C LYS A 98 -18.26 -20.31 -3.42
N LEU A 99 -18.29 -18.99 -3.56
CA LEU A 99 -19.50 -18.27 -3.99
C LEU A 99 -19.92 -18.54 -5.45
N ARG A 100 -18.96 -18.93 -6.28
CA ARG A 100 -19.20 -19.30 -7.69
C ARG A 100 -19.26 -20.80 -7.96
N ASN A 101 -19.12 -21.63 -6.94
CA ASN A 101 -19.05 -23.10 -7.06
C ASN A 101 -17.95 -23.57 -8.04
N THR A 102 -16.83 -22.84 -8.10
CA THR A 102 -15.69 -23.19 -8.94
C THR A 102 -14.59 -23.78 -8.07
N ASN A 103 -14.35 -25.07 -8.17
CA ASN A 103 -13.34 -25.73 -7.38
C ASN A 103 -11.92 -25.38 -7.87
N ASN A 104 -11.06 -24.94 -6.97
CA ASN A 104 -9.61 -24.69 -7.18
C ASN A 104 -9.26 -23.70 -8.30
N PHE A 105 -10.19 -22.88 -8.74
CA PHE A 105 -9.89 -21.86 -9.77
C PHE A 105 -9.00 -20.75 -9.19
N LYS A 106 -7.93 -20.43 -9.92
CA LYS A 106 -7.02 -19.35 -9.55
C LYS A 106 -7.38 -18.09 -10.33
N TYR A 107 -8.17 -17.21 -9.74
CA TYR A 107 -8.53 -15.94 -10.37
C TYR A 107 -7.31 -15.04 -10.58
N LYS A 108 -7.30 -14.30 -11.69
CA LYS A 108 -6.18 -13.41 -12.07
C LYS A 108 -5.82 -12.40 -10.98
N PHE A 109 -6.80 -11.85 -10.24
CA PHE A 109 -6.53 -10.91 -9.16
C PHE A 109 -5.61 -11.51 -8.07
N ARG A 110 -5.72 -12.82 -7.80
CA ARG A 110 -4.84 -13.49 -6.84
C ARG A 110 -3.39 -13.48 -7.32
N ILE A 111 -3.16 -13.74 -8.61
CA ILE A 111 -1.81 -13.79 -9.18
C ILE A 111 -1.18 -12.39 -9.09
N PHE A 112 -1.88 -11.35 -9.56
CA PHE A 112 -1.40 -9.98 -9.49
C PHE A 112 -1.22 -9.50 -8.05
N GLY A 113 -2.12 -9.85 -7.15
CA GLY A 113 -2.01 -9.50 -5.73
C GLY A 113 -0.84 -10.19 -5.01
N ILE A 114 -0.51 -11.44 -5.36
CA ILE A 114 0.68 -12.12 -4.85
C ILE A 114 1.95 -11.48 -5.42
N LEU A 115 1.97 -11.14 -6.69
CA LEU A 115 3.09 -10.44 -7.31
C LEU A 115 3.31 -9.08 -6.64
N SER A 116 2.24 -8.31 -6.39
CA SER A 116 2.37 -7.04 -5.66
C SER A 116 2.98 -7.23 -4.27
N ALA A 117 2.54 -8.22 -3.52
CA ALA A 117 3.09 -8.56 -2.21
C ALA A 117 4.59 -8.88 -2.26
N ILE A 118 5.01 -9.66 -3.25
CA ILE A 118 6.42 -10.01 -3.48
C ILE A 118 7.24 -8.75 -3.79
N PHE A 119 6.77 -7.89 -4.70
CA PHE A 119 7.48 -6.65 -5.04
C PHE A 119 7.54 -5.66 -3.89
N LEU A 120 6.51 -5.60 -3.01
CA LEU A 120 6.56 -4.81 -1.78
C LEU A 120 7.66 -5.30 -0.84
N ILE A 121 7.78 -6.61 -0.63
CA ILE A 121 8.83 -7.21 0.20
C ILE A 121 10.21 -6.92 -0.38
N ILE A 122 10.40 -7.14 -1.68
CA ILE A 122 11.67 -6.85 -2.36
C ILE A 122 12.02 -5.36 -2.21
N HIS A 123 11.08 -4.45 -2.47
CA HIS A 123 11.30 -3.02 -2.30
C HIS A 123 11.75 -2.67 -0.88
N SER A 124 11.12 -3.26 0.12
CA SER A 124 11.41 -3.00 1.54
C SER A 124 12.80 -3.48 1.94
N ILE A 125 13.23 -4.64 1.47
CA ILE A 125 14.56 -5.19 1.74
C ILE A 125 15.64 -4.25 1.17
N PHE A 126 15.47 -3.81 -0.07
CA PHE A 126 16.47 -3.01 -0.78
C PHE A 126 16.38 -1.51 -0.48
N LEU A 127 15.36 -1.03 0.24
CA LEU A 127 15.30 0.37 0.63
C LEU A 127 16.43 0.73 1.60
N GLY A 128 17.16 1.81 1.31
CA GLY A 128 18.27 2.30 2.15
C GLY A 128 19.60 1.60 1.93
N VAL A 129 19.65 0.50 1.20
CA VAL A 129 20.92 -0.12 0.78
C VAL A 129 21.60 0.79 -0.26
N LYS A 130 22.87 1.08 -0.07
CA LYS A 130 23.65 1.93 -0.97
C LYS A 130 24.52 1.05 -1.87
N PHE A 131 24.24 1.07 -3.16
CA PHE A 131 25.15 0.59 -4.19
C PHE A 131 25.38 1.76 -5.15
N ASP A 132 26.64 2.06 -5.47
CA ASP A 132 27.01 3.19 -6.35
C ASP A 132 26.82 2.89 -7.83
N VAL A 133 25.86 2.04 -8.16
CA VAL A 133 25.53 1.66 -9.53
C VAL A 133 24.21 2.32 -9.94
N GLN A 134 24.22 3.01 -11.09
CA GLN A 134 22.99 3.65 -11.63
C GLN A 134 21.88 2.63 -11.88
N LEU A 135 22.23 1.42 -12.32
CA LEU A 135 21.29 0.30 -12.52
C LEU A 135 20.51 -0.03 -11.26
N TYR A 136 21.13 0.08 -10.09
CA TYR A 136 20.46 -0.18 -8.81
C TYR A 136 19.38 0.86 -8.48
N LYS A 137 19.62 2.14 -8.81
CA LYS A 137 18.60 3.19 -8.65
C LYS A 137 17.39 2.92 -9.53
N LEU A 138 17.63 2.48 -10.76
CA LEU A 138 16.59 2.09 -11.72
C LEU A 138 15.80 0.86 -11.21
N PHE A 139 16.50 -0.18 -10.78
CA PHE A 139 15.91 -1.40 -10.21
C PHE A 139 14.91 -1.08 -9.10
N ARG A 140 15.29 -0.28 -8.09
CA ARG A 140 14.38 0.09 -6.99
C ARG A 140 13.13 0.82 -7.45
N ARG A 141 13.25 1.70 -8.46
CA ARG A 141 12.10 2.40 -9.05
C ARG A 141 11.18 1.45 -9.78
N ILE A 142 11.74 0.52 -10.56
CA ILE A 142 10.95 -0.50 -11.28
C ILE A 142 10.22 -1.41 -10.29
N VAL A 143 10.88 -1.88 -9.24
CA VAL A 143 10.27 -2.75 -8.23
C VAL A 143 9.08 -2.06 -7.54
N LEU A 144 9.24 -0.78 -7.17
CA LEU A 144 8.14 0.00 -6.59
C LEU A 144 6.99 0.20 -7.58
N LEU A 145 7.30 0.50 -8.84
CA LEU A 145 6.30 0.69 -9.88
C LEU A 145 5.51 -0.60 -10.14
N LEU A 146 6.21 -1.74 -10.21
CA LEU A 146 5.56 -3.06 -10.38
C LEU A 146 4.67 -3.41 -9.20
N PHE A 147 5.09 -3.10 -7.96
CA PHE A 147 4.21 -3.23 -6.80
C PHE A 147 2.90 -2.46 -7.00
N ILE A 148 2.98 -1.19 -7.35
CA ILE A 148 1.82 -0.31 -7.52
C ILE A 148 0.90 -0.82 -8.65
N ILE A 149 1.47 -1.14 -9.81
CA ILE A 149 0.71 -1.60 -10.98
C ILE A 149 -0.01 -2.91 -10.66
N PHE A 150 0.68 -3.90 -10.13
CA PHE A 150 0.06 -5.18 -9.83
C PHE A 150 -1.00 -5.08 -8.73
N GLU A 151 -0.78 -4.21 -7.75
CA GLU A 151 -1.74 -3.95 -6.69
C GLU A 151 -3.04 -3.35 -7.25
N LEU A 152 -2.94 -2.33 -8.10
CA LEU A 152 -4.11 -1.71 -8.73
C LEU A 152 -4.87 -2.69 -9.63
N ILE A 153 -4.15 -3.48 -10.42
CA ILE A 153 -4.77 -4.50 -11.28
C ILE A 153 -5.51 -5.52 -10.41
N ALA A 154 -4.90 -5.98 -9.32
CA ALA A 154 -5.52 -6.93 -8.41
C ALA A 154 -6.78 -6.35 -7.76
N GLN A 155 -6.71 -5.10 -7.25
CA GLN A 155 -7.84 -4.40 -6.67
C GLN A 155 -8.98 -4.23 -7.67
N GLY A 156 -8.67 -3.79 -8.89
CA GLY A 156 -9.66 -3.58 -9.95
C GLY A 156 -10.38 -4.87 -10.34
N ILE A 157 -9.63 -5.95 -10.57
CA ILE A 157 -10.21 -7.25 -10.93
C ILE A 157 -11.04 -7.81 -9.76
N LEU A 158 -10.58 -7.68 -8.52
CA LEU A 158 -11.35 -8.12 -7.34
C LEU A 158 -12.68 -7.37 -7.24
N VAL A 159 -12.66 -6.04 -7.40
CA VAL A 159 -13.89 -5.21 -7.39
C VAL A 159 -14.86 -5.64 -8.51
N TYR A 160 -14.36 -5.91 -9.70
CA TYR A 160 -15.16 -6.42 -10.79
C TYR A 160 -15.87 -7.74 -10.41
N TYR A 161 -15.16 -8.71 -9.86
CA TYR A 161 -15.77 -9.96 -9.41
C TYR A 161 -16.78 -9.79 -8.28
N LEU A 162 -16.49 -8.89 -7.31
CA LEU A 162 -17.44 -8.58 -6.24
C LEU A 162 -18.71 -7.91 -6.77
N TYR A 163 -18.56 -7.05 -7.77
CA TYR A 163 -19.72 -6.42 -8.43
C TYR A 163 -20.56 -7.44 -9.18
N ASP A 164 -19.96 -8.37 -9.90
CA ASP A 164 -20.63 -9.42 -10.64
C ASP A 164 -21.47 -10.37 -9.74
N ILE A 165 -20.94 -10.67 -8.54
CA ILE A 165 -21.65 -11.52 -7.56
C ILE A 165 -22.49 -10.74 -6.54
N LYS A 166 -22.65 -9.42 -6.70
CA LYS A 166 -23.28 -8.52 -5.70
C LYS A 166 -24.65 -8.97 -5.20
N ASN A 167 -25.45 -9.57 -6.08
CA ASN A 167 -26.79 -10.04 -5.73
C ASN A 167 -26.72 -11.26 -4.78
N LYS A 168 -25.76 -12.16 -4.98
CA LYS A 168 -25.55 -13.35 -4.12
C LYS A 168 -25.02 -13.02 -2.73
N ILE A 169 -24.32 -11.89 -2.59
CA ILE A 169 -23.68 -11.48 -1.34
C ILE A 169 -24.36 -10.28 -0.66
N SER A 170 -25.54 -9.87 -1.13
CA SER A 170 -26.22 -8.65 -0.68
C SER A 170 -26.52 -8.62 0.81
N GLU A 171 -26.79 -9.77 1.42
CA GLU A 171 -27.10 -9.88 2.85
C GLU A 171 -25.88 -9.66 3.75
N ILE A 172 -24.71 -10.14 3.30
CA ILE A 172 -23.46 -10.13 4.07
C ILE A 172 -22.55 -8.96 3.72
N THR A 173 -22.96 -8.07 2.80
CA THR A 173 -22.14 -6.96 2.32
C THR A 173 -22.87 -5.62 2.37
N ASN A 174 -22.08 -4.53 2.32
CA ASN A 174 -22.59 -3.17 2.23
C ASN A 174 -22.44 -2.65 0.79
N LYS A 175 -23.58 -2.46 0.11
CA LYS A 175 -23.62 -1.98 -1.28
C LYS A 175 -23.01 -0.59 -1.46
N LYS A 176 -23.17 0.33 -0.48
CA LYS A 176 -22.57 1.68 -0.54
C LYS A 176 -21.05 1.62 -0.51
N VAL A 177 -20.49 0.71 0.29
CA VAL A 177 -19.03 0.51 0.37
C VAL A 177 -18.49 -0.14 -0.91
N LEU A 178 -19.25 -1.02 -1.57
CA LEU A 178 -18.85 -1.53 -2.89
C LEU A 178 -18.72 -0.40 -3.91
N LEU A 179 -19.70 0.51 -3.95
CA LEU A 179 -19.63 1.68 -4.82
C LEU A 179 -18.41 2.55 -4.50
N ALA A 180 -18.17 2.81 -3.21
CA ALA A 180 -16.98 3.56 -2.78
C ALA A 180 -15.66 2.90 -3.24
N LYS A 181 -15.57 1.57 -3.20
CA LYS A 181 -14.41 0.81 -3.72
C LYS A 181 -14.25 0.97 -5.23
N ILE A 182 -15.34 0.94 -5.99
CA ILE A 182 -15.30 1.16 -7.44
C ILE A 182 -14.77 2.57 -7.74
N ILE A 183 -15.33 3.58 -7.08
CA ILE A 183 -14.93 4.98 -7.26
C ILE A 183 -13.44 5.15 -6.88
N LEU A 184 -13.01 4.61 -5.75
CA LEU A 184 -11.62 4.71 -5.29
C LEU A 184 -10.65 4.11 -6.30
N VAL A 185 -10.90 2.87 -6.76
CA VAL A 185 -10.01 2.20 -7.72
C VAL A 185 -9.98 2.95 -9.05
N SER A 186 -11.15 3.41 -9.54
CA SER A 186 -11.22 4.21 -10.77
C SER A 186 -10.43 5.52 -10.64
N LEU A 187 -10.56 6.21 -9.50
CA LEU A 187 -9.80 7.43 -9.22
C LEU A 187 -8.29 7.17 -9.19
N LEU A 188 -7.85 6.11 -8.53
CA LEU A 188 -6.44 5.74 -8.47
C LEU A 188 -5.86 5.45 -9.86
N VAL A 189 -6.61 4.75 -10.72
CA VAL A 189 -6.20 4.50 -12.10
C VAL A 189 -6.11 5.80 -12.90
N ILE A 190 -7.11 6.68 -12.79
CA ILE A 190 -7.11 7.98 -13.47
C ILE A 190 -5.91 8.83 -13.02
N VAL A 191 -5.68 8.92 -11.71
CA VAL A 191 -4.55 9.68 -11.15
C VAL A 191 -3.21 9.09 -11.60
N ALA A 192 -3.07 7.76 -11.64
CA ALA A 192 -1.86 7.12 -12.13
C ALA A 192 -1.56 7.50 -13.57
N ILE A 193 -2.55 7.42 -14.46
CA ILE A 193 -2.40 7.76 -15.88
C ILE A 193 -2.11 9.27 -16.05
N ALA A 194 -2.90 10.13 -15.38
CA ALA A 194 -2.76 11.58 -15.47
C ALA A 194 -1.43 12.10 -14.92
N SER A 195 -0.84 11.39 -13.96
CA SER A 195 0.45 11.78 -13.37
C SER A 195 1.68 11.39 -14.20
N LEU A 196 1.55 10.47 -15.18
CA LEU A 196 2.68 10.00 -16.00
C LEU A 196 3.50 11.12 -16.65
N PRO A 197 2.92 12.13 -17.30
CA PRO A 197 3.70 13.23 -17.87
C PRO A 197 4.51 13.99 -16.82
N ILE A 198 3.93 14.23 -15.64
CA ILE A 198 4.56 14.97 -14.55
C ILE A 198 5.70 14.16 -13.92
N LEU A 199 5.54 12.84 -13.82
CA LEU A 199 6.58 11.96 -13.27
C LEU A 199 7.82 11.90 -14.16
N VAL A 200 7.65 11.99 -15.48
CA VAL A 200 8.76 11.93 -16.46
C VAL A 200 9.50 13.26 -16.55
N THR A 201 8.84 14.40 -16.39
CA THR A 201 9.48 15.73 -16.48
C THR A 201 10.47 15.98 -15.34
N LYS A 202 11.54 16.72 -15.61
CA LYS A 202 12.45 17.21 -14.57
C LYS A 202 11.75 18.35 -13.79
N GLY A 203 12.02 18.43 -12.48
CA GLY A 203 11.37 19.42 -11.61
C GLY A 203 10.12 18.89 -10.90
N ASN A 204 9.29 19.78 -10.36
CA ASN A 204 8.04 19.48 -9.63
C ASN A 204 8.20 18.48 -8.48
N THR A 205 9.35 18.50 -7.79
CA THR A 205 9.71 17.52 -6.75
C THR A 205 8.69 17.52 -5.62
N HIS A 206 8.22 18.69 -5.18
CA HIS A 206 7.22 18.80 -4.13
C HIS A 206 5.90 18.13 -4.54
N PHE A 207 5.43 18.42 -5.75
CA PHE A 207 4.22 17.79 -6.26
C PHE A 207 4.34 16.26 -6.36
N LYS A 208 5.47 15.75 -6.84
CA LYS A 208 5.75 14.31 -6.92
C LYS A 208 5.73 13.64 -5.55
N HIS A 209 6.30 14.30 -4.55
CA HIS A 209 6.27 13.79 -3.17
C HIS A 209 4.85 13.83 -2.59
N ALA A 210 4.11 14.93 -2.74
CA ALA A 210 2.73 15.01 -2.28
C ALA A 210 1.86 13.95 -2.95
N LEU A 211 2.05 13.71 -4.26
CA LEU A 211 1.37 12.66 -5.00
C LEU A 211 1.70 11.27 -4.43
N GLU A 212 2.98 10.98 -4.14
CA GLU A 212 3.43 9.72 -3.53
C GLU A 212 2.68 9.42 -2.21
N TRP A 213 2.57 10.42 -1.32
CA TRP A 213 1.89 10.29 -0.04
C TRP A 213 0.38 10.07 -0.19
N ASN A 214 -0.29 10.87 -1.01
CA ASN A 214 -1.73 10.75 -1.23
C ASN A 214 -2.08 9.45 -1.95
N TYR A 215 -1.27 9.05 -2.93
CA TYR A 215 -1.46 7.81 -3.66
C TYR A 215 -1.31 6.59 -2.77
N PHE A 216 -0.30 6.59 -1.89
CA PHE A 216 -0.11 5.56 -0.89
C PHE A 216 -1.34 5.42 0.01
N VAL A 217 -1.87 6.54 0.57
CA VAL A 217 -3.09 6.50 1.37
C VAL A 217 -4.28 5.98 0.57
N GLY A 218 -4.42 6.39 -0.68
CA GLY A 218 -5.47 5.89 -1.57
C GLY A 218 -5.41 4.37 -1.74
N VAL A 219 -4.23 3.81 -2.01
CA VAL A 219 -4.04 2.36 -2.19
C VAL A 219 -4.40 1.58 -0.93
N ILE A 220 -3.95 2.02 0.25
CA ILE A 220 -4.26 1.31 1.49
C ILE A 220 -5.71 1.51 1.95
N THR A 221 -6.36 2.63 1.59
CA THR A 221 -7.78 2.89 1.89
C THR A 221 -8.70 1.82 1.29
N PHE A 222 -8.30 1.19 0.19
CA PHE A 222 -9.02 0.04 -0.36
C PHE A 222 -9.23 -1.07 0.67
N TYR A 223 -8.24 -1.30 1.52
CA TYR A 223 -8.30 -2.31 2.58
C TYR A 223 -9.20 -1.88 3.74
N LEU A 224 -9.16 -0.60 4.11
CA LEU A 224 -10.11 -0.06 5.09
C LEU A 224 -11.56 -0.21 4.60
N LEU A 225 -11.82 0.11 3.33
CA LEU A 225 -13.13 -0.12 2.72
C LEU A 225 -13.49 -1.61 2.69
N THR A 226 -12.53 -2.52 2.53
CA THR A 226 -12.81 -3.96 2.60
C THR A 226 -13.29 -4.38 3.98
N PHE A 227 -12.75 -3.80 5.05
CA PHE A 227 -13.23 -4.05 6.40
C PHE A 227 -14.69 -3.64 6.59
N PHE A 228 -15.10 -2.48 6.07
CA PHE A 228 -16.47 -2.00 6.13
C PHE A 228 -17.41 -2.68 5.12
N PHE A 229 -16.87 -3.28 4.07
CA PHE A 229 -17.64 -3.96 3.04
C PHE A 229 -18.30 -5.23 3.56
N TRP A 230 -17.57 -6.07 4.28
CA TRP A 230 -18.10 -7.28 4.88
C TRP A 230 -18.80 -6.98 6.20
N LYS A 231 -20.10 -7.26 6.31
CA LYS A 231 -20.84 -7.12 7.57
C LYS A 231 -20.29 -8.09 8.63
N ARG A 232 -20.43 -7.71 9.89
CA ARG A 232 -20.13 -8.61 10.99
C ARG A 232 -21.23 -9.66 11.04
N THR A 233 -20.92 -10.91 10.79
CA THR A 233 -21.83 -12.02 11.06
C THR A 233 -21.72 -12.32 12.55
N THR A 234 -22.77 -11.98 13.28
CA THR A 234 -23.01 -12.44 14.66
C THR A 234 -23.09 -13.95 14.70
#